data_de180aae4c3b7811f943b84a724573f0
#
_entry.id   de180aae4c3b7811f943b84a724573f0
#
_cell.length_a   1.000
_cell.length_b   1.000
_cell.length_c   1.000
_cell.angle_alpha   90.00
_cell.angle_beta   90.00
_cell.angle_gamma   90.00
#
_symmetry.space_group_name_H-M   'P 1'
#
loop_
_entity.id
_entity.type
_entity.pdbx_description
1 polymer ?
#
loop_
_entity_poly.entity_id
_entity_poly.type
_entity_poly.pdbx_seq_one_letter_code
_entity_poly.pdbx_strand_id
1 'polypeptide(L)'
;MARVLVLGVTGMLGSAVFKTFNSDSEHEVWGTLRSSAGLRSFPEASRERLLSGVDVLDQDSLVATLAKVRPDVVINCVGLIKQLADAKDPLTALPINAMLPHRLARLCALSDARLIHISTDCVFSGRKGGYLESDLSDAEDLYGKSKYIGELHDLPNAITLRTSIIGHELNSSHSLVDWFLSQEGSVRGFSKAIFSGLPTAELARVMKDFVLPHPELNGLYHVAAEPIAKLDLLTLIASQYGKSIEIRPDAALVIDRSLNSERFTQATGYKAPTWPRLIELMHATR
;
A
#
# COMPACT_ATOMS: atom_id res chain seq x y z
N MET A 1 -21.91 1.98 10.04
CA MET A 1 -21.54 0.77 9.24
C MET A 1 -21.40 1.23 7.80
N ALA A 2 -20.22 1.13 7.21
CA ALA A 2 -19.94 1.52 5.84
C ALA A 2 -19.77 0.29 4.95
N ARG A 3 -20.14 0.39 3.68
CA ARG A 3 -19.84 -0.61 2.65
C ARG A 3 -18.53 -0.25 1.96
N VAL A 4 -17.52 -1.09 2.14
CA VAL A 4 -16.16 -0.87 1.68
C VAL A 4 -15.82 -1.81 0.53
N LEU A 5 -15.35 -1.26 -0.59
CA LEU A 5 -14.86 -2.03 -1.75
C LEU A 5 -13.34 -1.93 -1.84
N VAL A 6 -12.66 -3.05 -1.67
CA VAL A 6 -11.20 -3.15 -1.81
C VAL A 6 -10.86 -3.65 -3.22
N LEU A 7 -10.21 -2.84 -4.02
CA LEU A 7 -9.72 -3.24 -5.34
C LEU A 7 -8.35 -3.91 -5.21
N GLY A 8 -8.21 -5.12 -5.79
CA GLY A 8 -6.93 -5.83 -5.84
C GLY A 8 -6.57 -6.61 -4.57
N VAL A 9 -7.52 -7.36 -4.00
CA VAL A 9 -7.32 -8.11 -2.73
C VAL A 9 -6.26 -9.21 -2.79
N THR A 10 -5.78 -9.60 -3.97
CA THR A 10 -4.71 -10.60 -4.10
C THR A 10 -3.30 -10.00 -3.98
N GLY A 11 -3.18 -8.67 -3.99
CA GLY A 11 -1.91 -7.97 -3.73
C GLY A 11 -1.56 -7.94 -2.25
N MET A 12 -0.29 -7.68 -1.93
CA MET A 12 0.23 -7.63 -0.56
C MET A 12 -0.57 -6.68 0.34
N LEU A 13 -0.84 -5.44 -0.09
CA LEU A 13 -1.64 -4.50 0.68
C LEU A 13 -3.13 -4.85 0.63
N GLY A 14 -3.67 -5.17 -0.55
CA GLY A 14 -5.10 -5.45 -0.70
C GLY A 14 -5.58 -6.62 0.15
N SER A 15 -4.74 -7.65 0.31
CA SER A 15 -5.05 -8.79 1.18
C SER A 15 -5.07 -8.40 2.67
N ALA A 16 -4.12 -7.58 3.10
CA ALA A 16 -4.07 -7.08 4.48
C ALA A 16 -5.28 -6.17 4.77
N VAL A 17 -5.62 -5.26 3.84
CA VAL A 17 -6.80 -4.39 3.98
C VAL A 17 -8.08 -5.22 4.06
N PHE A 18 -8.28 -6.17 3.14
CA PHE A 18 -9.47 -7.01 3.15
C PHE A 18 -9.59 -7.82 4.45
N LYS A 19 -8.49 -8.44 4.92
CA LYS A 19 -8.46 -9.17 6.20
C LYS A 19 -8.79 -8.24 7.38
N THR A 20 -8.14 -7.07 7.49
CA THR A 20 -8.32 -6.14 8.60
C THR A 20 -9.73 -5.57 8.66
N PHE A 21 -10.30 -5.18 7.52
CA PHE A 21 -11.65 -4.62 7.49
C PHE A 21 -12.75 -5.68 7.66
N ASN A 22 -12.45 -6.95 7.34
CA ASN A 22 -13.39 -8.08 7.50
C ASN A 22 -13.20 -8.83 8.83
N SER A 23 -12.32 -8.37 9.73
CA SER A 23 -12.04 -9.04 11.01
C SER A 23 -13.16 -8.91 12.05
N ASP A 24 -14.04 -7.95 11.86
CA ASP A 24 -15.20 -7.67 12.70
C ASP A 24 -16.42 -7.31 11.83
N SER A 25 -17.55 -7.10 12.45
CA SER A 25 -18.81 -6.77 11.79
C SER A 25 -19.09 -5.27 11.67
N GLU A 26 -18.08 -4.41 11.87
CA GLU A 26 -18.27 -2.95 11.82
C GLU A 26 -18.59 -2.45 10.40
N HIS A 27 -18.11 -3.16 9.38
CA HIS A 27 -18.27 -2.80 7.99
C HIS A 27 -18.72 -3.98 7.13
N GLU A 28 -19.40 -3.69 6.02
CA GLU A 28 -19.66 -4.65 4.95
C GLU A 28 -18.52 -4.56 3.92
N VAL A 29 -17.64 -5.57 3.86
CA VAL A 29 -16.40 -5.51 3.08
C VAL A 29 -16.49 -6.39 1.85
N TRP A 30 -16.30 -5.79 0.68
CA TRP A 30 -16.20 -6.44 -0.62
C TRP A 30 -14.80 -6.34 -1.18
N GLY A 31 -14.40 -7.34 -1.95
CA GLY A 31 -13.09 -7.35 -2.58
C GLY A 31 -13.14 -7.73 -4.06
N THR A 32 -12.19 -7.22 -4.85
CA THR A 32 -12.06 -7.60 -6.26
C THR A 32 -10.76 -8.33 -6.54
N LEU A 33 -10.82 -9.29 -7.44
CA LEU A 33 -9.67 -10.00 -7.98
C LEU A 33 -9.85 -10.27 -9.46
N ARG A 34 -8.73 -10.26 -10.21
CA ARG A 34 -8.74 -10.46 -11.66
C ARG A 34 -9.05 -11.91 -12.05
N SER A 35 -8.50 -12.86 -11.31
CA SER A 35 -8.66 -14.31 -11.62
C SER A 35 -9.33 -15.04 -10.46
N SER A 36 -10.29 -15.92 -10.76
CA SER A 36 -10.96 -16.79 -9.77
C SER A 36 -9.99 -17.72 -9.04
N ALA A 37 -8.82 -18.02 -9.63
CA ALA A 37 -7.78 -18.80 -8.97
C ALA A 37 -7.30 -18.16 -7.64
N GLY A 38 -7.39 -16.83 -7.51
CA GLY A 38 -7.04 -16.11 -6.29
C GLY A 38 -7.99 -16.35 -5.11
N LEU A 39 -9.20 -16.85 -5.35
CA LEU A 39 -10.18 -17.14 -4.30
C LEU A 39 -9.68 -18.17 -3.28
N ARG A 40 -8.83 -19.09 -3.71
CA ARG A 40 -8.23 -20.12 -2.82
C ARG A 40 -7.40 -19.55 -1.66
N SER A 41 -6.90 -18.33 -1.81
CA SER A 41 -6.10 -17.64 -0.78
C SER A 41 -6.97 -17.03 0.35
N PHE A 42 -8.30 -17.15 0.25
CA PHE A 42 -9.22 -16.60 1.22
C PHE A 42 -10.11 -17.68 1.84
N PRO A 43 -10.49 -17.54 3.13
CA PRO A 43 -11.44 -18.43 3.80
C PRO A 43 -12.76 -18.53 3.01
N GLU A 44 -13.39 -19.71 3.02
CA GLU A 44 -14.62 -19.94 2.27
C GLU A 44 -15.74 -18.96 2.66
N ALA A 45 -15.89 -18.68 3.94
CA ALA A 45 -16.88 -17.72 4.47
C ALA A 45 -16.71 -16.28 3.92
N SER A 46 -15.52 -15.92 3.45
CA SER A 46 -15.25 -14.58 2.87
C SER A 46 -15.49 -14.52 1.36
N ARG A 47 -15.57 -15.68 0.68
CA ARG A 47 -15.58 -15.75 -0.81
C ARG A 47 -16.83 -15.20 -1.44
N GLU A 48 -17.98 -15.23 -0.77
CA GLU A 48 -19.24 -14.66 -1.27
C GLU A 48 -19.17 -13.15 -1.53
N ARG A 49 -18.25 -12.46 -0.81
CA ARG A 49 -17.99 -11.01 -0.96
C ARG A 49 -16.76 -10.72 -1.82
N LEU A 50 -16.23 -11.72 -2.52
CA LEU A 50 -15.12 -11.58 -3.44
C LEU A 50 -15.61 -11.68 -4.88
N LEU A 51 -15.43 -10.59 -5.64
CA LEU A 51 -15.82 -10.50 -7.05
C LEU A 51 -14.61 -10.84 -7.92
N SER A 52 -14.66 -12.00 -8.57
CA SER A 52 -13.64 -12.45 -9.53
C SER A 52 -13.95 -11.99 -10.95
N GLY A 53 -12.91 -11.91 -11.79
CA GLY A 53 -13.04 -11.46 -13.19
C GLY A 53 -13.13 -9.95 -13.34
N VAL A 54 -12.82 -9.17 -12.29
CA VAL A 54 -12.84 -7.71 -12.36
C VAL A 54 -11.52 -7.22 -12.94
N ASP A 55 -11.57 -6.68 -14.16
CA ASP A 55 -10.46 -5.96 -14.77
C ASP A 55 -10.63 -4.46 -14.53
N VAL A 56 -9.70 -3.87 -13.79
CA VAL A 56 -9.74 -2.42 -13.46
C VAL A 56 -9.42 -1.52 -14.66
N LEU A 57 -8.92 -2.07 -15.76
CA LEU A 57 -8.70 -1.34 -17.01
C LEU A 57 -9.94 -1.35 -17.92
N ASP A 58 -10.85 -2.30 -17.71
CA ASP A 58 -12.15 -2.33 -18.36
C ASP A 58 -13.15 -1.46 -17.60
N GLN A 59 -13.61 -0.39 -18.24
CA GLN A 59 -14.52 0.57 -17.63
C GLN A 59 -15.89 -0.03 -17.33
N ASP A 60 -16.40 -0.89 -18.19
CA ASP A 60 -17.69 -1.54 -17.98
C ASP A 60 -17.64 -2.51 -16.81
N SER A 61 -16.52 -3.23 -16.66
CA SER A 61 -16.25 -4.07 -15.48
C SER A 61 -16.24 -3.27 -14.16
N LEU A 62 -15.61 -2.09 -14.15
CA LEU A 62 -15.63 -1.21 -12.98
C LEU A 62 -17.03 -0.66 -12.68
N VAL A 63 -17.75 -0.19 -13.69
CA VAL A 63 -19.12 0.33 -13.55
C VAL A 63 -20.06 -0.76 -13.02
N ALA A 64 -20.00 -1.97 -13.58
CA ALA A 64 -20.80 -3.11 -13.13
C ALA A 64 -20.48 -3.50 -11.68
N THR A 65 -19.19 -3.45 -11.30
CA THR A 65 -18.73 -3.71 -9.93
C THR A 65 -19.28 -2.68 -8.95
N LEU A 66 -19.18 -1.39 -9.26
CA LEU A 66 -19.70 -0.30 -8.42
C LEU A 66 -21.22 -0.36 -8.32
N ALA A 67 -21.93 -0.62 -9.42
CA ALA A 67 -23.39 -0.75 -9.44
C ALA A 67 -23.87 -1.94 -8.59
N LYS A 68 -23.13 -3.06 -8.60
CA LYS A 68 -23.43 -4.25 -7.79
C LYS A 68 -23.19 -4.01 -6.32
N VAL A 69 -22.01 -3.45 -5.96
CA VAL A 69 -21.60 -3.29 -4.57
C VAL A 69 -22.22 -2.05 -3.93
N ARG A 70 -22.36 -0.94 -4.68
CA ARG A 70 -22.77 0.37 -4.17
C ARG A 70 -21.97 0.79 -2.93
N PRO A 71 -20.64 0.87 -3.04
CA PRO A 71 -19.79 1.15 -1.90
C PRO A 71 -19.92 2.59 -1.42
N ASP A 72 -19.80 2.80 -0.10
CA ASP A 72 -19.60 4.13 0.48
C ASP A 72 -18.13 4.56 0.35
N VAL A 73 -17.22 3.57 0.36
CA VAL A 73 -15.77 3.80 0.26
C VAL A 73 -15.14 2.77 -0.68
N VAL A 74 -14.29 3.25 -1.59
CA VAL A 74 -13.43 2.43 -2.45
C VAL A 74 -11.99 2.59 -2.01
N ILE A 75 -11.29 1.48 -1.76
CA ILE A 75 -9.86 1.47 -1.44
C ILE A 75 -9.10 0.90 -2.63
N ASN A 76 -8.31 1.74 -3.30
CA ASN A 76 -7.52 1.31 -4.45
C ASN A 76 -6.14 0.78 -4.02
N CYS A 77 -6.04 -0.55 -3.91
CA CYS A 77 -4.78 -1.27 -3.68
C CYS A 77 -4.16 -1.82 -4.98
N VAL A 78 -4.72 -1.48 -6.15
CA VAL A 78 -4.17 -1.89 -7.45
C VAL A 78 -3.05 -0.96 -7.85
N GLY A 79 -1.94 -1.54 -8.28
CA GLY A 79 -0.79 -0.83 -8.83
C GLY A 79 0.25 -1.83 -9.35
N LEU A 80 0.97 -1.44 -10.39
CA LEU A 80 2.17 -2.16 -10.80
C LEU A 80 3.31 -1.79 -9.86
N ILE A 81 4.01 -2.80 -9.35
CA ILE A 81 5.16 -2.61 -8.48
C ILE A 81 6.45 -2.55 -9.31
N LYS A 82 7.45 -1.82 -8.82
CA LYS A 82 8.72 -1.57 -9.49
C LYS A 82 9.48 -2.84 -9.91
N GLN A 83 9.30 -3.94 -9.17
CA GLN A 83 9.98 -5.22 -9.36
C GLN A 83 9.46 -6.01 -10.58
N LEU A 84 8.27 -5.69 -11.08
CA LEU A 84 7.70 -6.37 -12.24
C LEU A 84 8.31 -5.83 -13.55
N ALA A 85 8.56 -6.72 -14.51
CA ALA A 85 9.06 -6.33 -15.83
C ALA A 85 8.12 -5.33 -16.53
N ASP A 86 6.82 -5.54 -16.40
CA ASP A 86 5.77 -4.71 -16.98
C ASP A 86 5.75 -3.27 -16.41
N ALA A 87 6.36 -3.02 -15.23
CA ALA A 87 6.49 -1.68 -14.68
C ALA A 87 7.42 -0.75 -15.48
N LYS A 88 8.19 -1.32 -16.42
CA LYS A 88 9.07 -0.58 -17.34
C LYS A 88 8.39 -0.28 -18.69
N ASP A 89 7.26 -0.92 -18.97
CA ASP A 89 6.47 -0.65 -20.18
C ASP A 89 5.47 0.48 -19.91
N PRO A 90 5.59 1.64 -20.62
CA PRO A 90 4.66 2.76 -20.42
C PRO A 90 3.21 2.41 -20.78
N LEU A 91 2.99 1.52 -21.76
CA LEU A 91 1.64 1.12 -22.18
C LEU A 91 0.92 0.30 -21.10
N THR A 92 1.66 -0.33 -20.23
CA THR A 92 1.12 -1.08 -19.07
C THR A 92 1.12 -0.25 -17.78
N ALA A 93 2.20 0.49 -17.52
CA ALA A 93 2.35 1.24 -16.27
C ALA A 93 1.44 2.48 -16.19
N LEU A 94 1.33 3.27 -17.27
CA LEU A 94 0.55 4.51 -17.24
C LEU A 94 -0.96 4.26 -17.06
N PRO A 95 -1.61 3.32 -17.76
CA PRO A 95 -3.02 3.03 -17.54
C PRO A 95 -3.35 2.65 -16.09
N ILE A 96 -2.49 1.88 -15.42
CA ILE A 96 -2.73 1.36 -14.07
C ILE A 96 -2.29 2.37 -13.00
N ASN A 97 -1.06 2.87 -13.07
CA ASN A 97 -0.51 3.70 -12.01
C ASN A 97 -0.90 5.17 -12.11
N ALA A 98 -1.06 5.69 -13.35
CA ALA A 98 -1.32 7.11 -13.59
C ALA A 98 -2.80 7.39 -13.86
N MET A 99 -3.45 6.64 -14.77
CA MET A 99 -4.80 6.99 -15.23
C MET A 99 -5.92 6.39 -14.36
N LEU A 100 -5.75 5.15 -13.89
CA LEU A 100 -6.78 4.45 -13.09
C LEU A 100 -7.22 5.24 -11.85
N PRO A 101 -6.34 5.84 -11.02
CA PRO A 101 -6.76 6.59 -9.84
C PRO A 101 -7.74 7.74 -10.19
N HIS A 102 -7.45 8.49 -11.26
CA HIS A 102 -8.32 9.58 -11.70
C HIS A 102 -9.67 9.08 -12.24
N ARG A 103 -9.69 7.94 -12.95
CA ARG A 103 -10.94 7.32 -13.39
C ARG A 103 -11.78 6.85 -12.20
N LEU A 104 -11.15 6.19 -11.22
CA LEU A 104 -11.81 5.75 -10.00
C LEU A 104 -12.40 6.93 -9.22
N ALA A 105 -11.65 8.02 -9.07
CA ALA A 105 -12.14 9.21 -8.36
C ALA A 105 -13.42 9.79 -9.02
N ARG A 106 -13.48 9.80 -10.35
CA ARG A 106 -14.68 10.25 -11.09
C ARG A 106 -15.86 9.27 -10.96
N LEU A 107 -15.59 7.96 -11.04
CA LEU A 107 -16.62 6.94 -10.84
C LEU A 107 -17.16 6.96 -9.40
N CYS A 108 -16.28 7.14 -8.42
CA CYS A 108 -16.66 7.29 -7.01
C CYS A 108 -17.53 8.56 -6.82
N ALA A 109 -17.18 9.70 -7.44
CA ALA A 109 -17.98 10.90 -7.37
C ALA A 109 -19.40 10.73 -7.95
N LEU A 110 -19.53 9.95 -9.04
CA LEU A 110 -20.83 9.63 -9.64
C LEU A 110 -21.71 8.72 -8.77
N SER A 111 -21.11 7.95 -7.88
CA SER A 111 -21.80 7.01 -6.98
C SER A 111 -21.81 7.44 -5.52
N ASP A 112 -21.52 8.71 -5.23
CA ASP A 112 -21.39 9.28 -3.89
C ASP A 112 -20.44 8.50 -2.97
N ALA A 113 -19.42 7.84 -3.55
CA ALA A 113 -18.41 7.10 -2.83
C ALA A 113 -17.15 7.94 -2.60
N ARG A 114 -16.46 7.64 -1.50
CA ARG A 114 -15.12 8.17 -1.21
C ARG A 114 -14.05 7.24 -1.76
N LEU A 115 -12.97 7.79 -2.32
CA LEU A 115 -11.80 7.03 -2.77
C LEU A 115 -10.62 7.20 -1.80
N ILE A 116 -10.05 6.08 -1.34
CA ILE A 116 -8.76 6.02 -0.67
C ILE A 116 -7.76 5.44 -1.67
N HIS A 117 -6.79 6.25 -2.11
CA HIS A 117 -5.77 5.85 -3.07
C HIS A 117 -4.39 5.76 -2.40
N ILE A 118 -3.62 4.73 -2.75
CA ILE A 118 -2.29 4.49 -2.18
C ILE A 118 -1.22 4.88 -3.20
N SER A 119 -0.36 5.83 -2.81
CA SER A 119 0.83 6.23 -3.55
C SER A 119 2.11 5.73 -2.84
N THR A 120 3.27 6.18 -3.29
CA THR A 120 4.57 5.63 -2.89
C THR A 120 5.60 6.73 -2.59
N ASP A 121 6.54 6.45 -1.69
CA ASP A 121 7.76 7.23 -1.47
C ASP A 121 8.69 7.27 -2.71
N CYS A 122 8.52 6.33 -3.65
CA CYS A 122 9.29 6.28 -4.88
C CYS A 122 8.99 7.43 -5.87
N VAL A 123 8.02 8.30 -5.56
CA VAL A 123 7.86 9.60 -6.26
C VAL A 123 9.04 10.52 -6.00
N PHE A 124 9.90 10.18 -5.03
CA PHE A 124 11.12 10.88 -4.69
C PHE A 124 12.37 10.10 -5.06
N SER A 125 13.44 10.81 -5.45
CA SER A 125 14.74 10.20 -5.76
C SER A 125 15.41 9.57 -4.54
N GLY A 126 15.19 10.14 -3.37
CA GLY A 126 15.84 9.73 -2.11
C GLY A 126 17.17 10.45 -1.85
N ARG A 127 17.39 11.62 -2.48
CA ARG A 127 18.59 12.43 -2.25
C ARG A 127 18.48 13.32 -1.00
N LYS A 128 17.26 13.67 -0.59
CA LYS A 128 16.98 14.64 0.49
C LYS A 128 16.68 13.96 1.84
N GLY A 129 15.76 12.99 1.87
CA GLY A 129 15.16 12.46 3.10
C GLY A 129 14.15 13.43 3.73
N GLY A 130 13.32 12.94 4.66
CA GLY A 130 12.36 13.74 5.40
C GLY A 130 11.42 14.54 4.50
N TYR A 131 10.98 13.96 3.37
CA TYR A 131 10.16 14.66 2.38
C TYR A 131 8.81 15.09 2.94
N LEU A 132 8.37 16.29 2.57
CA LEU A 132 7.06 16.88 2.86
C LEU A 132 6.09 16.65 1.70
N GLU A 133 4.78 16.76 1.95
CA GLU A 133 3.75 16.69 0.89
C GLU A 133 3.91 17.79 -0.16
N SER A 134 4.48 18.93 0.23
CA SER A 134 4.75 20.08 -0.65
C SER A 134 6.02 19.92 -1.52
N ASP A 135 6.85 18.92 -1.24
CA ASP A 135 8.04 18.68 -2.06
C ASP A 135 7.64 18.16 -3.45
N LEU A 136 8.27 18.72 -4.48
CA LEU A 136 8.05 18.28 -5.85
C LEU A 136 8.64 16.88 -6.07
N SER A 137 7.95 16.06 -6.85
CA SER A 137 8.48 14.77 -7.27
C SER A 137 9.72 14.96 -8.13
N ASP A 138 10.78 14.26 -7.77
CA ASP A 138 12.03 14.15 -8.50
C ASP A 138 12.33 12.71 -8.93
N ALA A 139 11.30 11.88 -9.09
CA ALA A 139 11.42 10.50 -9.56
C ALA A 139 12.07 10.46 -10.95
N GLU A 140 13.04 9.57 -11.12
CA GLU A 140 13.75 9.38 -12.38
C GLU A 140 13.18 8.24 -13.21
N ASP A 141 12.65 7.20 -12.57
CA ASP A 141 12.09 6.02 -13.23
C ASP A 141 10.60 6.14 -13.56
N LEU A 142 10.14 5.29 -14.48
CA LEU A 142 8.75 5.27 -14.94
C LEU A 142 7.79 4.93 -13.82
N TYR A 143 8.18 4.05 -12.89
CA TYR A 143 7.32 3.68 -11.76
C TYR A 143 6.99 4.88 -10.88
N GLY A 144 8.01 5.59 -10.38
CA GLY A 144 7.81 6.77 -9.54
C GLY A 144 7.05 7.87 -10.27
N LYS A 145 7.40 8.15 -11.55
CA LYS A 145 6.69 9.13 -12.39
C LYS A 145 5.23 8.77 -12.59
N SER A 146 4.92 7.51 -12.93
CA SER A 146 3.55 7.07 -13.15
C SER A 146 2.70 7.11 -11.88
N LYS A 147 3.28 6.75 -10.73
CA LYS A 147 2.60 6.85 -9.43
C LYS A 147 2.35 8.31 -9.03
N TYR A 148 3.31 9.21 -9.28
CA TYR A 148 3.13 10.63 -9.04
C TYR A 148 1.99 11.24 -9.87
N ILE A 149 1.92 10.92 -11.18
CA ILE A 149 0.84 11.38 -12.04
C ILE A 149 -0.53 10.87 -11.56
N GLY A 150 -0.58 9.69 -10.94
CA GLY A 150 -1.81 9.11 -10.40
C GLY A 150 -2.24 9.67 -9.03
N GLU A 151 -1.47 10.56 -8.40
CA GLU A 151 -1.85 11.18 -7.14
C GLU A 151 -3.01 12.17 -7.30
N LEU A 152 -3.93 12.14 -6.34
CA LEU A 152 -5.13 12.96 -6.34
C LEU A 152 -4.96 14.06 -5.27
N HIS A 153 -4.79 15.31 -5.70
CA HIS A 153 -4.47 16.42 -4.80
C HIS A 153 -5.69 17.26 -4.41
N ASP A 154 -6.63 17.47 -5.35
CA ASP A 154 -7.64 18.51 -5.24
C ASP A 154 -9.08 18.00 -5.41
N LEU A 155 -9.32 16.71 -5.09
CA LEU A 155 -10.64 16.12 -5.23
C LEU A 155 -11.29 15.92 -3.85
N PRO A 156 -12.48 16.51 -3.58
CA PRO A 156 -13.11 16.48 -2.26
C PRO A 156 -13.53 15.07 -1.82
N ASN A 157 -13.75 14.15 -2.78
CA ASN A 157 -14.14 12.77 -2.53
C ASN A 157 -12.96 11.78 -2.52
N ALA A 158 -11.71 12.28 -2.54
CA ALA A 158 -10.55 11.40 -2.62
C ALA A 158 -9.43 11.82 -1.66
N ILE A 159 -8.80 10.83 -1.03
CA ILE A 159 -7.57 10.98 -0.28
C ILE A 159 -6.48 10.11 -0.90
N THR A 160 -5.28 10.65 -1.08
CA THR A 160 -4.08 9.93 -1.46
C THR A 160 -3.19 9.75 -0.24
N LEU A 161 -2.85 8.50 0.09
CA LEU A 161 -1.89 8.17 1.12
C LEU A 161 -0.55 7.82 0.47
N ARG A 162 0.45 8.70 0.59
CA ARG A 162 1.81 8.44 0.14
C ARG A 162 2.57 7.75 1.26
N THR A 163 3.08 6.55 0.98
CA THR A 163 3.74 5.70 1.97
C THR A 163 4.73 4.76 1.29
N SER A 164 5.39 3.92 2.06
CA SER A 164 6.05 2.71 1.59
C SER A 164 5.56 1.54 2.43
N ILE A 165 5.61 0.32 1.92
CA ILE A 165 5.05 -0.83 2.60
C ILE A 165 6.00 -2.01 2.65
N ILE A 166 5.91 -2.78 3.75
CA ILE A 166 6.49 -4.10 3.90
C ILE A 166 5.41 -5.08 4.37
N GLY A 167 5.55 -6.35 4.03
CA GLY A 167 4.61 -7.38 4.46
C GLY A 167 4.78 -8.68 3.71
N HIS A 168 3.89 -9.63 3.98
CA HIS A 168 3.85 -10.92 3.32
C HIS A 168 2.98 -10.87 2.06
N GLU A 169 3.46 -11.54 1.02
CA GLU A 169 2.73 -11.71 -0.23
C GLU A 169 1.96 -13.04 -0.21
N LEU A 170 0.79 -13.07 -0.83
CA LEU A 170 -0.02 -14.30 -0.87
C LEU A 170 0.55 -15.36 -1.84
N ASN A 171 1.18 -14.94 -2.95
CA ASN A 171 1.52 -15.81 -4.06
C ASN A 171 2.90 -15.54 -4.67
N SER A 172 3.74 -14.73 -4.06
CA SER A 172 5.08 -14.38 -4.56
C SER A 172 6.04 -14.08 -3.41
N SER A 173 7.31 -13.85 -3.72
CA SER A 173 8.36 -13.52 -2.77
C SER A 173 9.21 -12.33 -3.25
N HIS A 174 8.58 -11.37 -3.92
CA HIS A 174 9.24 -10.16 -4.41
C HIS A 174 9.36 -9.07 -3.33
N SER A 175 8.55 -9.17 -2.25
CA SER A 175 8.61 -8.25 -1.12
C SER A 175 9.91 -8.39 -0.35
N LEU A 176 10.34 -7.30 0.31
CA LEU A 176 11.57 -7.30 1.12
C LEU A 176 11.56 -8.40 2.18
N VAL A 177 10.41 -8.61 2.84
CA VAL A 177 10.28 -9.56 3.94
C VAL A 177 10.39 -11.00 3.45
N ASP A 178 9.58 -11.39 2.45
CA ASP A 178 9.56 -12.76 1.95
C ASP A 178 10.86 -13.11 1.21
N TRP A 179 11.43 -12.13 0.46
CA TRP A 179 12.76 -12.27 -0.10
C TRP A 179 13.79 -12.53 0.99
N PHE A 180 13.82 -11.72 2.06
CA PHE A 180 14.78 -11.86 3.14
C PHE A 180 14.64 -13.21 3.86
N LEU A 181 13.42 -13.62 4.15
CA LEU A 181 13.15 -14.90 4.81
C LEU A 181 13.54 -16.11 3.95
N SER A 182 13.55 -15.98 2.63
CA SER A 182 13.98 -17.04 1.70
C SER A 182 15.50 -17.14 1.54
N GLN A 183 16.27 -16.14 1.98
CA GLN A 183 17.73 -16.15 1.82
C GLN A 183 18.41 -17.11 2.79
N GLU A 184 19.58 -17.64 2.39
CA GLU A 184 20.45 -18.47 3.19
C GLU A 184 21.87 -17.91 3.21
N GLY A 185 22.68 -18.32 4.18
CA GLY A 185 24.08 -17.92 4.31
C GLY A 185 24.23 -16.47 4.76
N SER A 186 24.33 -15.52 3.83
CA SER A 186 24.50 -14.10 4.18
C SER A 186 23.81 -13.17 3.19
N VAL A 187 23.39 -12.00 3.70
CA VAL A 187 22.82 -10.90 2.89
C VAL A 187 23.52 -9.58 3.20
N ARG A 188 23.45 -8.63 2.26
CA ARG A 188 23.88 -7.25 2.52
C ARG A 188 22.78 -6.47 3.22
N GLY A 189 23.11 -5.82 4.34
CA GLY A 189 22.27 -4.87 5.04
C GLY A 189 22.72 -3.44 4.75
N PHE A 190 21.92 -2.69 4.01
CA PHE A 190 22.29 -1.32 3.64
C PHE A 190 22.10 -0.36 4.82
N SER A 191 23.21 0.19 5.34
CA SER A 191 23.23 1.09 6.49
C SER A 191 22.85 2.55 6.14
N LYS A 192 22.89 2.91 4.84
CA LYS A 192 22.53 4.25 4.35
C LYS A 192 21.31 4.25 3.41
N ALA A 193 20.59 3.13 3.32
CA ALA A 193 19.32 3.07 2.64
C ALA A 193 18.21 3.16 3.67
N ILE A 194 17.58 4.34 3.77
CA ILE A 194 16.60 4.66 4.80
C ILE A 194 15.19 4.34 4.31
N PHE A 195 14.40 3.77 5.18
CA PHE A 195 13.00 3.37 4.99
C PHE A 195 12.14 3.97 6.12
N SER A 196 10.93 4.43 5.80
CA SER A 196 9.99 4.94 6.79
C SER A 196 8.55 4.45 6.56
N GLY A 197 8.39 3.41 5.74
CA GLY A 197 7.07 2.84 5.45
C GLY A 197 6.47 2.07 6.63
N LEU A 198 5.35 1.41 6.38
CA LEU A 198 4.61 0.64 7.38
C LEU A 198 4.45 -0.82 6.97
N PRO A 199 4.29 -1.75 7.91
CA PRO A 199 3.69 -3.04 7.63
C PRO A 199 2.30 -2.89 7.03
N THR A 200 1.95 -3.73 6.07
CA THR A 200 0.64 -3.68 5.40
C THR A 200 -0.54 -3.81 6.36
N ALA A 201 -0.40 -4.62 7.42
CA ALA A 201 -1.42 -4.76 8.46
C ALA A 201 -1.62 -3.45 9.25
N GLU A 202 -0.53 -2.73 9.56
CA GLU A 202 -0.63 -1.44 10.23
C GLU A 202 -1.23 -0.37 9.31
N LEU A 203 -0.83 -0.32 8.02
CA LEU A 203 -1.43 0.61 7.08
C LEU A 203 -2.94 0.33 6.88
N ALA A 204 -3.35 -0.94 6.87
CA ALA A 204 -4.75 -1.33 6.83
C ALA A 204 -5.51 -0.83 8.06
N ARG A 205 -4.92 -0.96 9.26
CA ARG A 205 -5.46 -0.41 10.52
C ARG A 205 -5.55 1.12 10.46
N VAL A 206 -4.53 1.80 9.93
CA VAL A 206 -4.57 3.26 9.76
C VAL A 206 -5.72 3.69 8.86
N MET A 207 -5.95 3.00 7.75
CA MET A 207 -7.09 3.31 6.88
C MET A 207 -8.43 3.09 7.59
N LYS A 208 -8.56 2.02 8.38
CA LYS A 208 -9.80 1.71 9.10
C LYS A 208 -10.05 2.68 10.25
N ASP A 209 -9.05 2.89 11.12
CA ASP A 209 -9.22 3.56 12.40
C ASP A 209 -8.98 5.08 12.35
N PHE A 210 -8.23 5.57 11.34
CA PHE A 210 -7.80 6.97 11.27
C PHE A 210 -8.18 7.68 9.95
N VAL A 211 -8.44 6.97 8.87
CA VAL A 211 -8.86 7.59 7.60
C VAL A 211 -10.37 7.50 7.42
N LEU A 212 -10.95 6.32 7.68
CA LEU A 212 -12.37 6.10 7.48
C LEU A 212 -13.26 6.97 8.39
N PRO A 213 -12.93 7.17 9.70
CA PRO A 213 -13.70 8.04 10.59
C PRO A 213 -13.61 9.54 10.25
N HIS A 214 -12.70 9.94 9.36
CA HIS A 214 -12.44 11.32 8.96
C HIS A 214 -12.80 11.56 7.49
N PRO A 215 -14.11 11.59 7.12
CA PRO A 215 -14.54 11.74 5.73
C PRO A 215 -14.16 13.11 5.12
N GLU A 216 -13.88 14.11 5.94
CA GLU A 216 -13.43 15.45 5.54
C GLU A 216 -12.00 15.47 5.00
N LEU A 217 -11.17 14.46 5.34
CA LEU A 217 -9.79 14.40 4.85
C LEU A 217 -9.77 14.11 3.34
N ASN A 218 -9.17 14.99 2.58
CA ASN A 218 -8.97 14.87 1.15
C ASN A 218 -7.58 15.37 0.73
N GLY A 219 -7.20 15.13 -0.53
CA GLY A 219 -5.88 15.48 -1.03
C GLY A 219 -4.80 14.51 -0.61
N LEU A 220 -3.56 14.99 -0.45
CA LEU A 220 -2.36 14.18 -0.23
C LEU A 220 -1.90 14.22 1.22
N TYR A 221 -1.63 13.05 1.78
CA TYR A 221 -1.02 12.88 3.11
C TYR A 221 0.13 11.86 3.07
N HIS A 222 1.20 12.16 3.80
CA HIS A 222 2.23 11.17 4.09
C HIS A 222 1.85 10.32 5.30
N VAL A 223 1.97 9.00 5.17
CA VAL A 223 1.77 8.05 6.27
C VAL A 223 3.03 7.22 6.43
N ALA A 224 3.75 7.45 7.52
CA ALA A 224 5.08 6.90 7.71
C ALA A 224 5.36 6.58 9.19
N ALA A 225 6.29 5.63 9.41
CA ALA A 225 6.94 5.39 10.69
C ALA A 225 8.23 6.22 10.79
N GLU A 226 8.88 6.15 11.94
CA GLU A 226 10.22 6.72 12.12
C GLU A 226 11.20 6.14 11.09
N PRO A 227 12.10 6.95 10.52
CA PRO A 227 13.11 6.47 9.59
C PRO A 227 13.99 5.38 10.20
N ILE A 228 14.26 4.31 9.44
CA ILE A 228 15.13 3.19 9.84
C ILE A 228 16.04 2.80 8.69
N ALA A 229 17.30 2.46 8.98
CA ALA A 229 18.17 1.87 7.98
C ALA A 229 17.73 0.45 7.63
N LYS A 230 17.85 0.05 6.37
CA LYS A 230 17.49 -1.31 5.96
C LYS A 230 18.30 -2.39 6.68
N LEU A 231 19.53 -2.11 7.09
CA LEU A 231 20.32 -2.99 7.96
C LEU A 231 19.59 -3.28 9.28
N ASP A 232 19.16 -2.24 9.97
CA ASP A 232 18.51 -2.35 11.28
C ASP A 232 17.12 -3.00 11.14
N LEU A 233 16.39 -2.66 10.07
CA LEU A 233 15.09 -3.28 9.74
C LEU A 233 15.24 -4.79 9.54
N LEU A 234 16.21 -5.24 8.73
CA LEU A 234 16.46 -6.67 8.52
C LEU A 234 16.89 -7.38 9.81
N THR A 235 17.66 -6.71 10.66
CA THR A 235 18.07 -7.24 11.97
C THR A 235 16.86 -7.46 12.89
N LEU A 236 15.93 -6.52 12.94
CA LEU A 236 14.68 -6.67 13.69
C LEU A 236 13.80 -7.80 13.12
N ILE A 237 13.69 -7.91 11.81
CA ILE A 237 12.95 -9.00 11.15
C ILE A 237 13.61 -10.34 11.47
N ALA A 238 14.93 -10.46 11.36
CA ALA A 238 15.65 -11.68 11.70
C ALA A 238 15.37 -12.14 13.14
N SER A 239 15.45 -11.21 14.08
CA SER A 239 15.18 -11.46 15.51
C SER A 239 13.74 -11.94 15.73
N GLN A 240 12.74 -11.21 15.19
CA GLN A 240 11.33 -11.54 15.42
C GLN A 240 10.89 -12.85 14.77
N TYR A 241 11.46 -13.18 13.59
CA TYR A 241 11.11 -14.39 12.84
C TYR A 241 11.99 -15.60 13.18
N GLY A 242 12.95 -15.47 14.12
CA GLY A 242 13.87 -16.53 14.46
C GLY A 242 14.79 -16.94 13.29
N LYS A 243 15.07 -15.99 12.37
CA LYS A 243 15.91 -16.24 11.19
C LYS A 243 17.38 -16.11 11.53
N SER A 244 18.10 -17.24 11.48
CA SER A 244 19.56 -17.26 11.64
C SER A 244 20.21 -17.02 10.28
N ILE A 245 20.75 -15.81 10.05
CA ILE A 245 21.43 -15.40 8.82
C ILE A 245 22.43 -14.29 9.13
N GLU A 246 23.58 -14.29 8.46
CA GLU A 246 24.56 -13.22 8.58
C GLU A 246 24.10 -11.99 7.77
N ILE A 247 23.93 -10.83 8.43
CA ILE A 247 23.60 -9.58 7.77
C ILE A 247 24.86 -8.72 7.75
N ARG A 248 25.48 -8.58 6.57
CA ARG A 248 26.74 -7.82 6.40
C ARG A 248 26.41 -6.35 6.15
N PRO A 249 26.91 -5.42 6.99
CA PRO A 249 26.73 -3.99 6.76
C PRO A 249 27.30 -3.55 5.42
N ASP A 250 26.53 -2.75 4.66
CA ASP A 250 26.93 -2.19 3.37
C ASP A 250 26.50 -0.71 3.31
N ALA A 251 27.47 0.19 3.12
CA ALA A 251 27.24 1.63 3.03
C ALA A 251 27.25 2.17 1.58
N ALA A 252 27.36 1.28 0.57
CA ALA A 252 27.49 1.70 -0.82
C ALA A 252 26.20 2.32 -1.39
N LEU A 253 25.03 1.82 -0.96
CA LEU A 253 23.74 2.38 -1.37
C LEU A 253 23.34 3.51 -0.41
N VAL A 254 23.40 4.73 -0.92
CA VAL A 254 22.95 5.94 -0.19
C VAL A 254 21.63 6.41 -0.81
N ILE A 255 20.53 6.22 -0.07
CA ILE A 255 19.20 6.63 -0.49
C ILE A 255 18.32 6.85 0.75
N ASP A 256 17.67 8.00 0.82
CA ASP A 256 16.76 8.33 1.91
C ASP A 256 15.43 8.85 1.33
N ARG A 257 14.42 7.99 1.31
CA ARG A 257 13.06 8.32 0.89
C ARG A 257 12.13 8.48 2.09
N SER A 258 12.66 8.73 3.27
CA SER A 258 11.83 8.94 4.45
C SER A 258 10.85 10.09 4.24
N LEU A 259 9.63 9.88 4.72
CA LEU A 259 8.52 10.83 4.61
C LEU A 259 8.27 11.47 5.97
N ASN A 260 8.02 12.76 5.99
CA ASN A 260 7.48 13.44 7.16
C ASN A 260 5.96 13.25 7.17
N SER A 261 5.41 12.69 8.24
CA SER A 261 3.97 12.41 8.42
C SER A 261 3.27 13.35 9.39
N GLU A 262 3.89 14.49 9.72
CA GLU A 262 3.37 15.40 10.72
C GLU A 262 1.99 15.96 10.35
N ARG A 263 1.76 16.28 9.06
CA ARG A 263 0.45 16.70 8.55
C ARG A 263 -0.65 15.68 8.85
N PHE A 264 -0.38 14.40 8.62
CA PHE A 264 -1.33 13.33 8.91
C PHE A 264 -1.55 13.16 10.41
N THR A 265 -0.47 13.23 11.21
CA THR A 265 -0.55 13.19 12.68
C THR A 265 -1.41 14.33 13.23
N GLN A 266 -1.24 15.56 12.74
CA GLN A 266 -2.05 16.70 13.15
C GLN A 266 -3.51 16.55 12.78
N ALA A 267 -3.80 15.98 11.63
CA ALA A 267 -5.16 15.81 11.12
C ALA A 267 -5.93 14.67 11.80
N THR A 268 -5.24 13.60 12.24
CA THR A 268 -5.89 12.36 12.69
C THR A 268 -5.52 11.92 14.11
N GLY A 269 -4.47 12.49 14.68
CA GLY A 269 -3.87 12.02 15.94
C GLY A 269 -3.04 10.74 15.80
N TYR A 270 -2.92 10.16 14.59
CA TYR A 270 -2.13 8.94 14.38
C TYR A 270 -0.64 9.18 14.64
N LYS A 271 -0.05 8.28 15.42
CA LYS A 271 1.40 8.15 15.58
C LYS A 271 1.78 6.70 15.36
N ALA A 272 2.75 6.49 14.47
CA ALA A 272 3.22 5.13 14.17
C ALA A 272 3.85 4.50 15.43
N PRO A 273 3.58 3.20 15.69
CA PRO A 273 4.28 2.45 16.71
C PRO A 273 5.78 2.36 16.43
N THR A 274 6.56 1.99 17.46
CA THR A 274 7.99 1.72 17.31
C THR A 274 8.25 0.55 16.38
N TRP A 275 9.41 0.51 15.73
CA TRP A 275 9.78 -0.57 14.82
C TRP A 275 9.67 -1.98 15.41
N PRO A 276 10.13 -2.26 16.64
CA PRO A 276 9.91 -3.58 17.25
C PRO A 276 8.43 -3.96 17.29
N ARG A 277 7.55 -3.02 17.66
CA ARG A 277 6.10 -3.28 17.70
C ARG A 277 5.49 -3.47 16.32
N LEU A 278 5.95 -2.71 15.32
CA LEU A 278 5.51 -2.86 13.93
C LEU A 278 5.89 -4.23 13.35
N ILE A 279 7.10 -4.72 13.65
CA ILE A 279 7.56 -6.04 13.19
C ILE A 279 6.82 -7.18 13.92
N GLU A 280 6.55 -7.01 15.22
CA GLU A 280 5.71 -7.96 15.98
C GLU A 280 4.31 -8.07 15.37
N LEU A 281 3.65 -6.94 15.06
CA LEU A 281 2.32 -6.92 14.42
C LEU A 281 2.36 -7.58 13.04
N MET A 282 3.39 -7.30 12.24
CA MET A 282 3.57 -7.94 10.94
C MET A 282 3.70 -9.46 11.05
N HIS A 283 4.48 -9.93 12.03
CA HIS A 283 4.66 -11.36 12.29
C HIS A 283 3.36 -12.04 12.73
N ALA A 284 2.60 -11.40 13.62
CA ALA A 284 1.33 -11.93 14.14
C ALA A 284 0.20 -12.01 13.08
N THR A 285 0.31 -11.25 11.98
CA THR A 285 -0.70 -11.20 10.89
C THR A 285 -0.31 -12.00 9.64
N ARG A 286 0.73 -12.82 9.73
CA ARG A 286 1.24 -13.67 8.68
C ARG A 286 0.21 -14.68 8.15
#